data_b49db2d0806b2db5c935a2ecf151f5f6
#
_entry.id   b49db2d0806b2db5c935a2ecf151f5f6
#
_cell.length_a   1.000
_cell.length_b   1.000
_cell.length_c   1.000
_cell.angle_alpha   90.00
_cell.angle_beta   90.00
_cell.angle_gamma   90.00
#
_symmetry.space_group_name_H-M   'P 1'
#
loop_
_entity.id
_entity.type
_entity.pdbx_description
1 polymer ?
#
loop_
_entity_poly.entity_id
_entity_poly.type
_entity_poly.pdbx_seq_one_letter_code
_entity_poly.pdbx_strand_id
1 'polypeptide(L)'
;QLLQAGCEVAAIIDAAPRVGGYGVHAAKLARTGVPFYLSHTVVEAKGTDRVTGAVIAQVDNHFQPIPGTEKELDVDTICIAVGLTPMSQLASNATCDMELIPQKGGHVALLSEYGETSVEGIYCAGDVAGIEEASSAMIQGRSVASHVSMKAGYLTEDECESKYQGYQEALG
;
A
#
# COMPACT_ATOMS: atom_id res chain seq x y z
N GLN A 1 0.43 -9.00 -13.48
CA GLN A 1 1.79 -8.66 -13.97
C GLN A 1 2.63 -9.93 -14.10
N LEU A 2 2.81 -10.77 -13.07
CA LEU A 2 3.64 -12.00 -13.13
C LEU A 2 3.23 -12.93 -14.27
N LEU A 3 1.94 -13.25 -14.40
CA LEU A 3 1.41 -14.04 -15.52
C LEU A 3 1.70 -13.41 -16.88
N GLN A 4 1.61 -12.07 -16.99
CA GLN A 4 1.93 -11.35 -18.22
C GLN A 4 3.44 -11.36 -18.54
N ALA A 5 4.27 -11.48 -17.52
CA ALA A 5 5.72 -11.64 -17.66
C ALA A 5 6.15 -13.10 -17.97
N GLY A 6 5.18 -14.03 -18.06
CA GLY A 6 5.45 -15.43 -18.36
C GLY A 6 5.76 -16.31 -17.15
N CYS A 7 5.58 -15.78 -15.91
CA CYS A 7 5.73 -16.59 -14.71
C CYS A 7 4.51 -17.51 -14.54
N GLU A 8 4.74 -18.74 -14.13
CA GLU A 8 3.68 -19.63 -13.66
C GLU A 8 3.32 -19.25 -12.21
N VAL A 9 2.05 -18.98 -11.96
CA VAL A 9 1.54 -18.65 -10.61
C VAL A 9 0.81 -19.86 -10.06
N ALA A 10 1.41 -20.53 -9.10
CA ALA A 10 0.87 -21.76 -8.50
C ALA A 10 -0.37 -21.48 -7.63
N ALA A 11 -0.37 -20.38 -6.88
CA ALA A 11 -1.48 -20.01 -6.01
C ALA A 11 -1.44 -18.51 -5.62
N ILE A 12 -2.60 -18.01 -5.20
CA ILE A 12 -2.76 -16.75 -4.47
C ILE A 12 -3.26 -17.11 -3.07
N ILE A 13 -2.57 -16.61 -2.05
CA ILE A 13 -2.82 -16.93 -0.65
C ILE A 13 -3.20 -15.63 0.06
N ASP A 14 -4.33 -15.64 0.77
CA ASP A 14 -4.81 -14.51 1.55
C ASP A 14 -5.35 -14.99 2.89
N ALA A 15 -4.89 -14.40 3.98
CA ALA A 15 -5.36 -14.69 5.32
C ALA A 15 -6.81 -14.23 5.55
N ALA A 16 -7.28 -13.25 4.77
CA ALA A 16 -8.67 -12.80 4.82
C ALA A 16 -9.63 -13.86 4.23
N PRO A 17 -10.88 -13.92 4.73
CA PRO A 17 -11.89 -14.86 4.21
C PRO A 17 -12.45 -14.46 2.84
N ARG A 18 -12.06 -13.30 2.34
CA ARG A 18 -12.46 -12.77 1.03
C ARG A 18 -11.34 -11.93 0.44
N VAL A 19 -11.27 -11.86 -0.88
CA VAL A 19 -10.30 -11.02 -1.58
C VAL A 19 -10.54 -9.55 -1.23
N GLY A 20 -9.52 -8.89 -0.68
CA GLY A 20 -9.58 -7.50 -0.23
C GLY A 20 -9.30 -6.44 -1.30
N GLY A 21 -8.86 -6.86 -2.49
CA GLY A 21 -8.53 -5.94 -3.59
C GLY A 21 -9.73 -5.58 -4.48
N TYR A 22 -9.50 -4.73 -5.49
CA TYR A 22 -10.51 -4.36 -6.47
C TYR A 22 -11.08 -5.59 -7.20
N GLY A 23 -12.41 -5.71 -7.23
CA GLY A 23 -13.12 -6.84 -7.82
C GLY A 23 -12.76 -7.11 -9.29
N VAL A 24 -12.40 -6.06 -10.05
CA VAL A 24 -11.93 -6.17 -11.45
C VAL A 24 -10.65 -6.99 -11.54
N HIS A 25 -9.70 -6.79 -10.64
CA HIS A 25 -8.43 -7.54 -10.63
C HIS A 25 -8.64 -8.97 -10.16
N ALA A 26 -9.45 -9.18 -9.12
CA ALA A 26 -9.82 -10.51 -8.65
C ALA A 26 -10.53 -11.32 -9.76
N ALA A 27 -11.47 -10.71 -10.47
CA ALA A 27 -12.16 -11.34 -11.59
C ALA A 27 -11.24 -11.69 -12.77
N LYS A 28 -10.22 -10.86 -13.06
CA LYS A 28 -9.20 -11.18 -14.08
C LYS A 28 -8.38 -12.40 -13.68
N LEU A 29 -7.93 -12.46 -12.43
CA LEU A 29 -7.14 -13.57 -11.90
C LEU A 29 -7.97 -14.87 -11.85
N ALA A 30 -9.22 -14.81 -11.40
CA ALA A 30 -10.10 -15.97 -11.37
C ALA A 30 -10.26 -16.63 -12.77
N ARG A 31 -10.28 -15.82 -13.85
CA ARG A 31 -10.35 -16.34 -15.21
C ARG A 31 -9.07 -17.03 -15.71
N THR A 32 -7.95 -16.87 -15.03
CA THR A 32 -6.69 -17.55 -15.39
C THR A 32 -6.61 -18.98 -14.85
N GLY A 33 -7.55 -19.37 -13.96
CA GLY A 33 -7.55 -20.69 -13.33
C GLY A 33 -6.57 -20.80 -12.15
N VAL A 34 -5.85 -19.73 -11.79
CA VAL A 34 -4.98 -19.74 -10.60
C VAL A 34 -5.83 -19.90 -9.35
N PRO A 35 -5.53 -20.90 -8.48
CA PRO A 35 -6.30 -21.13 -7.27
C PRO A 35 -6.09 -20.02 -6.24
N PHE A 36 -7.19 -19.65 -5.56
CA PHE A 36 -7.18 -18.75 -4.40
C PHE A 36 -7.35 -19.58 -3.13
N TYR A 37 -6.39 -19.49 -2.23
CA TYR A 37 -6.47 -20.03 -0.88
C TYR A 37 -6.78 -18.89 0.08
N LEU A 38 -8.08 -18.62 0.29
CA LEU A 38 -8.57 -17.64 1.26
C LEU A 38 -8.59 -18.25 2.66
N SER A 39 -8.51 -17.43 3.71
CA SER A 39 -8.30 -17.88 5.09
C SER A 39 -7.09 -18.81 5.22
N HIS A 40 -6.02 -18.55 4.49
CA HIS A 40 -4.77 -19.31 4.55
C HIS A 40 -3.58 -18.37 4.67
N THR A 41 -2.50 -18.85 5.24
CA THR A 41 -1.22 -18.16 5.31
C THR A 41 -0.07 -19.12 4.96
N VAL A 42 1.08 -18.56 4.59
CA VAL A 42 2.32 -19.35 4.45
C VAL A 42 2.90 -19.54 5.85
N VAL A 43 3.09 -20.80 6.24
CA VAL A 43 3.65 -21.17 7.56
C VAL A 43 5.11 -21.58 7.46
N GLU A 44 5.56 -22.01 6.29
CA GLU A 44 6.95 -22.40 6.08
C GLU A 44 7.37 -22.16 4.62
N ALA A 45 8.58 -21.65 4.43
CA ALA A 45 9.28 -21.64 3.16
C ALA A 45 10.34 -22.74 3.18
N LYS A 46 10.25 -23.73 2.29
CA LYS A 46 11.21 -24.83 2.19
C LYS A 46 12.42 -24.45 1.36
N GLY A 47 13.55 -25.03 1.70
CA GLY A 47 14.82 -24.85 1.03
C GLY A 47 15.89 -24.24 1.94
N THR A 48 17.15 -24.32 1.53
CA THR A 48 18.30 -23.77 2.27
C THR A 48 18.89 -22.56 1.57
N ASP A 49 19.34 -22.73 0.33
CA ASP A 49 19.96 -21.66 -0.47
C ASP A 49 18.94 -20.91 -1.34
N ARG A 50 17.84 -21.55 -1.64
CA ARG A 50 16.72 -21.01 -2.41
C ARG A 50 15.42 -21.67 -1.99
N VAL A 51 14.29 -21.03 -2.28
CA VAL A 51 12.97 -21.62 -2.09
C VAL A 51 12.83 -22.86 -3.01
N THR A 52 12.36 -23.96 -2.45
CA THR A 52 12.04 -25.21 -3.16
C THR A 52 10.62 -25.67 -2.90
N GLY A 53 9.86 -24.93 -2.10
CA GLY A 53 8.47 -25.21 -1.79
C GLY A 53 7.94 -24.25 -0.72
N ALA A 54 6.65 -24.28 -0.53
CA ALA A 54 5.97 -23.54 0.53
C ALA A 54 4.94 -24.44 1.22
N VAL A 55 4.79 -24.30 2.52
CA VAL A 55 3.68 -24.89 3.26
C VAL A 55 2.70 -23.80 3.61
N ILE A 56 1.43 -23.99 3.27
CA ILE A 56 0.33 -23.11 3.64
C ILE A 56 -0.59 -23.84 4.62
N ALA A 57 -1.27 -23.09 5.51
CA ALA A 57 -2.28 -23.63 6.40
C ALA A 57 -3.49 -22.68 6.48
N GLN A 58 -4.65 -23.23 6.81
CA GLN A 58 -5.82 -22.42 7.16
C GLN A 58 -5.53 -21.60 8.41
N VAL A 59 -6.15 -20.42 8.49
CA VAL A 59 -6.12 -19.58 9.69
C VAL A 59 -7.49 -19.44 10.31
N ASP A 60 -7.50 -19.28 11.63
CA ASP A 60 -8.69 -18.97 12.42
C ASP A 60 -9.06 -17.47 12.32
N ASN A 61 -10.07 -17.05 13.09
CA ASN A 61 -10.54 -15.66 13.14
C ASN A 61 -9.52 -14.69 13.79
N HIS A 62 -8.46 -15.20 14.37
CA HIS A 62 -7.33 -14.44 14.93
C HIS A 62 -6.08 -14.53 14.04
N PHE A 63 -6.23 -15.01 12.81
CA PHE A 63 -5.16 -15.24 11.83
C PHE A 63 -4.07 -16.22 12.32
N GLN A 64 -4.42 -17.13 13.27
CA GLN A 64 -3.50 -18.16 13.72
C GLN A 64 -3.66 -19.42 12.87
N PRO A 65 -2.54 -20.05 12.44
CA PRO A 65 -2.59 -21.29 11.67
C PRO A 65 -3.29 -22.41 12.44
N ILE A 66 -4.18 -23.12 11.77
CA ILE A 66 -4.92 -24.26 12.31
C ILE A 66 -4.12 -25.54 12.04
N PRO A 67 -3.60 -26.24 13.07
CA PRO A 67 -2.85 -27.47 12.90
C PRO A 67 -3.67 -28.56 12.17
N GLY A 68 -3.01 -29.31 11.28
CA GLY A 68 -3.64 -30.39 10.50
C GLY A 68 -4.32 -29.92 9.23
N THR A 69 -4.19 -28.64 8.87
CA THR A 69 -4.70 -28.07 7.61
C THR A 69 -3.60 -27.76 6.60
N GLU A 70 -2.38 -28.15 6.91
CA GLU A 70 -1.19 -27.86 6.11
C GLU A 70 -1.28 -28.48 4.71
N LYS A 71 -0.89 -27.69 3.72
CA LYS A 71 -0.72 -28.11 2.32
C LYS A 71 0.64 -27.66 1.81
N GLU A 72 1.31 -28.57 1.13
CA GLU A 72 2.57 -28.27 0.46
C GLU A 72 2.31 -27.83 -0.97
N LEU A 73 3.00 -26.77 -1.39
CA LEU A 73 3.04 -26.24 -2.75
C LEU A 73 4.46 -26.35 -3.28
N ASP A 74 4.60 -26.92 -4.48
CA ASP A 74 5.87 -26.99 -5.20
C ASP A 74 6.09 -25.65 -5.93
N VAL A 75 6.95 -24.80 -5.37
CA VAL A 75 7.25 -23.45 -5.88
C VAL A 75 8.72 -23.12 -5.64
N ASP A 76 9.29 -22.33 -6.53
CA ASP A 76 10.66 -21.82 -6.43
C ASP A 76 10.74 -20.37 -5.92
N THR A 77 9.59 -19.71 -5.83
CA THR A 77 9.51 -18.29 -5.44
C THR A 77 8.26 -18.02 -4.62
N ILE A 78 8.40 -17.22 -3.57
CA ILE A 78 7.30 -16.71 -2.75
C ILE A 78 7.32 -15.18 -2.87
N CYS A 79 6.23 -14.61 -3.41
CA CYS A 79 6.04 -13.16 -3.48
C CYS A 79 5.18 -12.67 -2.31
N ILE A 80 5.73 -11.81 -1.46
CA ILE A 80 5.05 -11.26 -0.30
C ILE A 80 4.39 -9.93 -0.69
N ALA A 81 3.07 -9.83 -0.46
CA ALA A 81 2.26 -8.64 -0.75
C ALA A 81 1.29 -8.38 0.42
N VAL A 82 1.83 -8.26 1.63
CA VAL A 82 1.07 -8.17 2.90
C VAL A 82 0.83 -6.74 3.37
N GLY A 83 0.98 -5.78 2.50
CA GLY A 83 0.77 -4.36 2.76
C GLY A 83 2.03 -3.52 2.58
N LEU A 84 1.84 -2.23 2.67
CA LEU A 84 2.88 -1.21 2.56
C LEU A 84 2.87 -0.38 3.84
N THR A 85 4.02 0.20 4.17
CA THR A 85 4.16 1.12 5.29
C THR A 85 4.76 2.43 4.78
N PRO A 86 4.23 3.60 5.20
CA PRO A 86 4.79 4.90 4.81
C PRO A 86 6.27 5.02 5.19
N MET A 87 7.10 5.47 4.26
CA MET A 87 8.51 5.75 4.53
C MET A 87 8.66 7.14 5.16
N SER A 88 8.12 7.32 6.36
CA SER A 88 8.02 8.60 7.07
C SER A 88 9.24 8.96 7.92
N GLN A 89 10.33 8.18 7.83
CA GLN A 89 11.54 8.36 8.65
C GLN A 89 12.17 9.75 8.48
N LEU A 90 12.16 10.32 7.27
CA LEU A 90 12.70 11.66 7.03
C LEU A 90 11.91 12.73 7.77
N ALA A 91 10.57 12.66 7.77
CA ALA A 91 9.72 13.58 8.52
C ALA A 91 9.96 13.42 10.03
N SER A 92 10.07 12.19 10.53
CA SER A 92 10.41 11.92 11.92
C SER A 92 11.78 12.47 12.31
N ASN A 93 12.81 12.29 11.46
CA ASN A 93 14.15 12.83 11.71
C ASN A 93 14.20 14.35 11.66
N ALA A 94 13.29 14.96 10.89
CA ALA A 94 13.11 16.41 10.85
C ALA A 94 12.28 16.94 12.04
N THR A 95 11.95 16.08 13.02
CA THR A 95 11.18 16.40 14.22
C THR A 95 9.74 16.87 13.96
N CYS A 96 9.17 16.47 12.83
CA CYS A 96 7.74 16.69 12.58
C CYS A 96 6.90 15.89 13.57
N ASP A 97 5.74 16.42 13.94
CA ASP A 97 4.76 15.70 14.75
C ASP A 97 4.24 14.48 13.98
N MET A 98 4.34 13.31 14.61
CA MET A 98 4.01 12.03 14.01
C MET A 98 2.82 11.38 14.73
N GLU A 99 1.96 10.70 13.97
CA GLU A 99 0.82 9.95 14.51
C GLU A 99 0.74 8.55 13.88
N LEU A 100 0.32 7.55 14.67
CA LEU A 100 -0.01 6.22 14.17
C LEU A 100 -1.44 6.23 13.63
N ILE A 101 -1.59 6.20 12.32
CA ILE A 101 -2.88 6.14 11.65
C ILE A 101 -2.94 4.81 10.86
N PRO A 102 -3.58 3.75 11.40
CA PRO A 102 -3.62 2.43 10.75
C PRO A 102 -4.21 2.47 9.33
N GLN A 103 -5.19 3.35 9.08
CA GLN A 103 -5.82 3.52 7.76
C GLN A 103 -4.86 4.08 6.72
N LYS A 104 -3.80 4.77 7.15
CA LYS A 104 -2.73 5.30 6.30
C LYS A 104 -1.52 4.36 6.20
N GLY A 105 -1.62 3.17 6.77
CA GLY A 105 -0.58 2.13 6.72
C GLY A 105 0.48 2.23 7.82
N GLY A 106 0.36 3.16 8.78
CA GLY A 106 1.33 3.27 9.88
C GLY A 106 1.54 4.68 10.43
N HIS A 107 2.77 4.96 10.86
CA HIS A 107 3.16 6.28 11.34
C HIS A 107 3.33 7.25 10.17
N VAL A 108 2.64 8.39 10.23
CA VAL A 108 2.70 9.48 9.25
C VAL A 108 2.87 10.81 9.98
N ALA A 109 3.39 11.83 9.28
CA ALA A 109 3.41 13.18 9.82
C ALA A 109 1.98 13.77 9.87
N LEU A 110 1.70 14.56 10.91
CA LEU A 110 0.51 15.41 10.94
C LEU A 110 0.67 16.51 9.90
N LEU A 111 -0.33 16.65 9.02
CA LEU A 111 -0.28 17.55 7.89
C LEU A 111 -1.44 18.56 7.96
N SER A 112 -1.15 19.78 7.51
CA SER A 112 -2.19 20.76 7.17
C SER A 112 -2.97 20.30 5.93
N GLU A 113 -4.03 20.99 5.60
CA GLU A 113 -4.81 20.75 4.37
C GLU A 113 -3.98 20.86 3.08
N TYR A 114 -2.87 21.61 3.11
CA TYR A 114 -1.94 21.77 1.99
C TYR A 114 -0.72 20.84 2.06
N GLY A 115 -0.70 19.88 2.99
CA GLY A 115 0.38 18.90 3.11
C GLY A 115 1.62 19.42 3.85
N GLU A 116 1.59 20.60 4.48
CA GLU A 116 2.68 21.10 5.32
C GLU A 116 2.67 20.40 6.68
N THR A 117 3.84 20.02 7.18
CA THR A 117 4.02 19.37 8.49
C THR A 117 4.01 20.40 9.61
N SER A 118 4.19 19.95 10.87
CA SER A 118 4.40 20.85 12.03
C SER A 118 5.71 21.66 11.95
N VAL A 119 6.62 21.30 11.04
CA VAL A 119 7.87 22.03 10.80
C VAL A 119 7.70 22.85 9.52
N GLU A 120 7.77 24.17 9.64
CA GLU A 120 7.61 25.10 8.53
C GLU A 120 8.53 24.78 7.34
N GLY A 121 7.97 24.77 6.14
CA GLY A 121 8.70 24.50 4.89
C GLY A 121 8.92 23.01 4.60
N ILE A 122 8.49 22.11 5.47
CA ILE A 122 8.52 20.68 5.23
C ILE A 122 7.12 20.19 4.87
N TYR A 123 7.02 19.54 3.71
CA TYR A 123 5.77 19.04 3.14
C TYR A 123 5.85 17.53 2.90
N CYS A 124 4.72 16.84 3.01
CA CYS A 124 4.58 15.44 2.66
C CYS A 124 3.41 15.25 1.69
N ALA A 125 3.62 14.44 0.65
CA ALA A 125 2.60 14.06 -0.32
C ALA A 125 2.85 12.65 -0.86
N GLY A 126 1.81 11.94 -1.26
CA GLY A 126 1.88 10.55 -1.69
C GLY A 126 2.11 9.58 -0.52
N ASP A 127 2.70 8.43 -0.78
CA ASP A 127 2.83 7.32 0.17
C ASP A 127 3.48 7.69 1.51
N VAL A 128 4.32 8.73 1.55
CA VAL A 128 4.91 9.24 2.80
C VAL A 128 3.87 9.90 3.72
N ALA A 129 2.79 10.43 3.13
CA ALA A 129 1.65 11.04 3.84
C ALA A 129 0.56 10.01 4.21
N GLY A 130 0.65 8.82 3.65
CA GLY A 130 -0.27 7.69 3.80
C GLY A 130 -0.33 6.87 2.52
N ILE A 131 -0.37 5.54 2.68
CA ILE A 131 -0.38 4.64 1.52
C ILE A 131 -1.69 4.80 0.76
N GLU A 132 -1.57 5.21 -0.50
CA GLU A 132 -2.68 5.38 -1.43
C GLU A 132 -2.30 4.94 -2.86
N GLU A 133 -3.18 5.21 -3.82
CA GLU A 133 -2.91 4.94 -5.23
C GLU A 133 -2.02 6.01 -5.87
N ALA A 134 -1.32 5.63 -6.93
CA ALA A 134 -0.41 6.54 -7.64
C ALA A 134 -1.12 7.78 -8.19
N SER A 135 -2.40 7.68 -8.58
CA SER A 135 -3.21 8.82 -9.02
C SER A 135 -3.43 9.84 -7.90
N SER A 136 -3.79 9.37 -6.70
CA SER A 136 -3.96 10.21 -5.51
C SER A 136 -2.63 10.88 -5.12
N ALA A 137 -1.53 10.10 -5.10
CA ALA A 137 -0.19 10.62 -4.80
C ALA A 137 0.22 11.75 -5.76
N MET A 138 -0.08 11.60 -7.05
CA MET A 138 0.20 12.63 -8.07
C MET A 138 -0.62 13.91 -7.83
N ILE A 139 -1.89 13.77 -7.47
CA ILE A 139 -2.77 14.93 -7.19
C ILE A 139 -2.32 15.64 -5.91
N GLN A 140 -2.02 14.89 -4.85
CA GLN A 140 -1.47 15.44 -3.60
C GLN A 140 -0.16 16.22 -3.87
N GLY A 141 0.75 15.68 -4.67
CA GLY A 141 1.98 16.37 -5.04
C GLY A 141 1.74 17.68 -5.79
N ARG A 142 0.74 17.73 -6.67
CA ARG A 142 0.35 18.96 -7.37
C ARG A 142 -0.26 19.99 -6.41
N SER A 143 -1.07 19.55 -5.46
CA SER A 143 -1.66 20.42 -4.43
C SER A 143 -0.58 21.06 -3.59
N VAL A 144 0.34 20.27 -3.04
CA VAL A 144 1.51 20.78 -2.29
C VAL A 144 2.34 21.74 -3.12
N ALA A 145 2.64 21.38 -4.39
CA ALA A 145 3.42 22.26 -5.26
C ALA A 145 2.76 23.61 -5.52
N SER A 146 1.43 23.65 -5.61
CA SER A 146 0.69 24.93 -5.76
C SER A 146 0.83 25.80 -4.52
N HIS A 147 0.71 25.21 -3.32
CA HIS A 147 0.88 25.96 -2.06
C HIS A 147 2.32 26.46 -1.88
N VAL A 148 3.32 25.63 -2.15
CA VAL A 148 4.74 26.04 -2.13
C VAL A 148 5.00 27.17 -3.13
N SER A 149 4.42 27.09 -4.32
CA SER A 149 4.53 28.16 -5.34
C SER A 149 3.91 29.48 -4.89
N MET A 150 2.79 29.41 -4.20
CA MET A 150 2.14 30.60 -3.59
C MET A 150 3.02 31.20 -2.50
N LYS A 151 3.53 30.36 -1.57
CA LYS A 151 4.47 30.82 -0.53
C LYS A 151 5.74 31.45 -1.09
N ALA A 152 6.21 30.95 -2.24
CA ALA A 152 7.38 31.50 -2.96
C ALA A 152 7.06 32.73 -3.84
N GLY A 153 5.81 33.19 -3.88
CA GLY A 153 5.40 34.37 -4.64
C GLY A 153 5.19 34.16 -6.14
N TYR A 154 5.09 32.90 -6.60
CA TYR A 154 4.81 32.57 -8.01
C TYR A 154 3.32 32.45 -8.33
N LEU A 155 2.48 32.26 -7.33
CA LEU A 155 1.02 32.22 -7.42
C LEU A 155 0.43 33.18 -6.40
N THR A 156 -0.74 33.76 -6.73
CA THR A 156 -1.57 34.46 -5.77
C THR A 156 -2.33 33.47 -4.87
N GLU A 157 -2.89 33.95 -3.75
CA GLU A 157 -3.72 33.14 -2.86
C GLU A 157 -4.96 32.60 -3.61
N ASP A 158 -5.63 33.43 -4.41
CA ASP A 158 -6.81 33.07 -5.19
C ASP A 158 -6.49 31.96 -6.23
N GLU A 159 -5.34 32.06 -6.90
CA GLU A 159 -4.89 31.05 -7.86
C GLU A 159 -4.55 29.71 -7.16
N CYS A 160 -3.94 29.79 -5.98
CA CYS A 160 -3.63 28.60 -5.19
C CYS A 160 -4.90 27.91 -4.73
N GLU A 161 -5.85 28.67 -4.16
CA GLU A 161 -7.13 28.14 -3.69
C GLU A 161 -7.95 27.53 -4.82
N SER A 162 -8.04 28.19 -5.97
CA SER A 162 -8.73 27.65 -7.15
C SER A 162 -8.15 26.33 -7.61
N LYS A 163 -6.81 26.17 -7.58
CA LYS A 163 -6.13 24.91 -7.91
C LYS A 163 -6.40 23.84 -6.85
N TYR A 164 -6.36 24.20 -5.57
CA TYR A 164 -6.62 23.30 -4.46
C TYR A 164 -8.02 22.68 -4.56
N GLN A 165 -9.05 23.51 -4.77
CA GLN A 165 -10.42 23.04 -4.95
C GLN A 165 -10.54 22.03 -6.12
N GLY A 166 -9.93 22.31 -7.26
CA GLY A 166 -9.91 21.40 -8.41
C GLY A 166 -9.18 20.07 -8.11
N TYR A 167 -8.16 20.07 -7.25
CA TYR A 167 -7.49 18.85 -6.83
C TYR A 167 -8.32 18.06 -5.83
N GLN A 168 -9.05 18.72 -4.90
CA GLN A 168 -9.96 18.03 -3.98
C GLN A 168 -11.12 17.35 -4.73
N GLU A 169 -11.71 18.01 -5.72
CA GLU A 169 -12.72 17.40 -6.61
C GLU A 169 -12.19 16.16 -7.35
N ALA A 170 -10.91 16.17 -7.73
CA ALA A 170 -10.29 15.04 -8.43
C ALA A 170 -9.92 13.87 -7.51
N LEU A 171 -9.84 14.09 -6.20
CA LEU A 171 -9.62 13.05 -5.20
C LEU A 171 -10.93 12.35 -4.79
N GLY A 172 -12.09 12.96 -5.07
CA GLY A 172 -13.43 12.38 -4.89
C GLY A 172 -13.94 12.46 -3.52
#